data_b7d4dadaaaf0e925f343947cd252b882
#
_entry.id   b7d4dadaaaf0e925f343947cd252b882
#
_cell.length_a   1.000
_cell.length_b   1.000
_cell.length_c   1.000
_cell.angle_alpha   90.00
_cell.angle_beta   90.00
_cell.angle_gamma   90.00
#
_symmetry.space_group_name_H-M   'P 1'
#
loop_
_entity.id
_entity.type
_entity.pdbx_description
1 polymer ?
#
loop_
_entity_poly.entity_id
_entity_poly.type
_entity_poly.pdbx_seq_one_letter_code
_entity_poly.pdbx_strand_id
1 'polypeptide(L)'
;MNSIVIAITGASAMQIAERSIQVLLENNQSVDLILSKGSYEVAKSERGINIPVEPNAQREFWRSRLNVKSGKLTCYRWNDHSASIASGSHKTKGMVIVPCSMGTLGRIASGFSLDLIERCADVHLKENRRLIISPRESPLNLIHIENIKRLAVAVASIVPPIPAWYTNPKTIEDIIDFIVVRLFDSLGAVSYTHL
;
A
#
# COMPACT_ATOMS: atom_id res chain seq x y z
N MET A 1 18.35 4.15 -6.99
CA MET A 1 17.88 3.43 -5.78
C MET A 1 16.64 2.64 -6.16
N ASN A 2 16.48 1.41 -5.63
CA ASN A 2 15.26 0.64 -5.87
C ASN A 2 14.07 1.32 -5.19
N SER A 3 12.92 1.36 -5.86
CA SER A 3 11.68 1.95 -5.34
C SER A 3 10.98 1.04 -4.34
N ILE A 4 10.02 1.61 -3.61
CA ILE A 4 9.03 0.89 -2.83
C ILE A 4 7.69 1.04 -3.55
N VAL A 5 7.00 -0.07 -3.81
CA VAL A 5 5.67 -0.02 -4.40
C VAL A 5 4.63 0.18 -3.29
N ILE A 6 3.83 1.23 -3.40
CA ILE A 6 2.65 1.45 -2.54
C ILE A 6 1.40 1.25 -3.38
N ALA A 7 0.53 0.36 -2.94
CA ALA A 7 -0.76 0.12 -3.56
C ALA A 7 -1.90 0.49 -2.62
N ILE A 8 -2.87 1.26 -3.12
CA ILE A 8 -4.07 1.68 -2.37
C ILE A 8 -5.27 0.99 -3.00
N THR A 9 -6.05 0.28 -2.19
CA THR A 9 -7.25 -0.41 -2.69
C THR A 9 -8.54 0.17 -2.11
N GLY A 10 -9.69 -0.34 -2.56
CA GLY A 10 -11.02 0.14 -2.18
C GLY A 10 -11.44 -0.31 -0.77
N ALA A 11 -10.64 -0.03 0.22
CA ALA A 11 -10.97 -0.21 1.64
C ALA A 11 -10.82 1.12 2.38
N SER A 12 -11.55 1.30 3.47
CA SER A 12 -11.41 2.46 4.36
C SER A 12 -10.00 2.54 4.97
N ALA A 13 -9.61 3.70 5.51
CA ALA A 13 -8.30 4.01 6.10
C ALA A 13 -7.24 4.51 5.09
N MET A 14 -7.65 5.29 4.10
CA MET A 14 -6.73 5.96 3.16
C MET A 14 -5.69 6.85 3.86
N GLN A 15 -5.99 7.38 5.04
CA GLN A 15 -5.06 8.21 5.84
C GLN A 15 -3.74 7.49 6.14
N ILE A 16 -3.78 6.17 6.34
CA ILE A 16 -2.58 5.36 6.57
C ILE A 16 -1.72 5.32 5.30
N ALA A 17 -2.36 5.20 4.12
CA ALA A 17 -1.63 5.26 2.85
C ALA A 17 -1.04 6.65 2.60
N GLU A 18 -1.81 7.72 2.84
CA GLU A 18 -1.32 9.10 2.73
C GLU A 18 -0.07 9.31 3.58
N ARG A 19 -0.13 8.90 4.85
CA ARG A 19 1.00 9.02 5.77
C ARG A 19 2.19 8.15 5.36
N SER A 20 1.92 6.93 4.87
CA SER A 20 2.97 6.04 4.35
C SER A 20 3.73 6.67 3.19
N ILE A 21 3.03 7.25 2.21
CA ILE A 21 3.64 7.94 1.07
C ILE A 21 4.44 9.14 1.55
N GLN A 22 3.87 9.95 2.44
CA GLN A 22 4.50 11.14 2.99
C GLN A 22 5.84 10.80 3.65
N VAL A 23 5.85 9.87 4.58
CA VAL A 23 7.04 9.45 5.34
C VAL A 23 8.13 8.91 4.41
N LEU A 24 7.78 8.09 3.40
CA LEU A 24 8.76 7.59 2.43
C LEU A 24 9.39 8.72 1.63
N LEU A 25 8.59 9.66 1.14
CA LEU A 25 9.09 10.79 0.34
C LEU A 25 9.94 11.76 1.17
N GLU A 26 9.54 12.09 2.41
CA GLU A 26 10.30 12.91 3.33
C GLU A 26 11.69 12.30 3.62
N ASN A 27 11.78 10.97 3.64
CA ASN A 27 13.04 10.23 3.79
C ASN A 27 13.75 9.94 2.45
N ASN A 28 13.47 10.74 1.41
CA ASN A 28 14.11 10.65 0.09
C ASN A 28 14.02 9.27 -0.59
N GLN A 29 12.99 8.47 -0.25
CA GLN A 29 12.75 7.20 -0.93
C GLN A 29 12.08 7.42 -2.28
N SER A 30 12.26 6.44 -3.19
CA SER A 30 11.50 6.37 -4.43
C SER A 30 10.24 5.55 -4.20
N VAL A 31 9.08 6.11 -4.55
CA VAL A 31 7.76 5.48 -4.40
C VAL A 31 7.14 5.27 -5.78
N ASP A 32 6.73 4.04 -6.06
CA ASP A 32 5.89 3.67 -7.18
C ASP A 32 4.46 3.47 -6.66
N LEU A 33 3.53 4.33 -7.05
CA LEU A 33 2.18 4.40 -6.51
C LEU A 33 1.16 3.86 -7.50
N ILE A 34 0.30 2.96 -7.03
CA ILE A 34 -0.82 2.40 -7.79
C ILE A 34 -2.10 2.55 -6.96
N LEU A 35 -3.16 3.07 -7.58
CA LEU A 35 -4.49 3.11 -7.00
C LEU A 35 -5.42 2.15 -7.74
N SER A 36 -6.15 1.30 -7.03
CA SER A 36 -7.20 0.47 -7.65
C SER A 36 -8.41 1.34 -8.07
N LYS A 37 -9.24 0.84 -8.99
CA LYS A 37 -10.48 1.52 -9.36
C LYS A 37 -11.34 1.87 -8.13
N GLY A 38 -11.51 0.92 -7.19
CA GLY A 38 -12.33 1.14 -6.00
C GLY A 38 -11.76 2.16 -5.01
N SER A 39 -10.44 2.41 -5.02
CA SER A 39 -9.86 3.42 -4.12
C SER A 39 -10.24 4.85 -4.47
N TYR A 40 -10.50 5.17 -5.74
CA TYR A 40 -11.00 6.48 -6.15
C TYR A 40 -12.41 6.72 -5.62
N GLU A 41 -13.26 5.68 -5.63
CA GLU A 41 -14.63 5.76 -5.12
C GLU A 41 -14.64 5.95 -3.60
N VAL A 42 -13.79 5.21 -2.87
CA VAL A 42 -13.64 5.34 -1.42
C VAL A 42 -13.09 6.73 -1.06
N ALA A 43 -12.09 7.24 -1.77
CA ALA A 43 -11.54 8.59 -1.56
C ALA A 43 -12.63 9.66 -1.70
N LYS A 44 -13.47 9.53 -2.73
CA LYS A 44 -14.57 10.46 -2.97
C LYS A 44 -15.66 10.36 -1.90
N SER A 45 -16.09 9.15 -1.55
CA SER A 45 -17.21 8.94 -0.63
C SER A 45 -16.86 9.23 0.83
N GLU A 46 -15.67 8.81 1.29
CA GLU A 46 -15.28 8.97 2.70
C GLU A 46 -14.58 10.30 2.99
N ARG A 47 -13.90 10.88 2.00
CA ARG A 47 -13.02 12.04 2.21
C ARG A 47 -13.38 13.24 1.34
N GLY A 48 -14.35 13.13 0.43
CA GLY A 48 -14.67 14.19 -0.53
C GLY A 48 -13.53 14.51 -1.50
N ILE A 49 -12.57 13.57 -1.71
CA ILE A 49 -11.36 13.79 -2.48
C ILE A 49 -11.54 13.23 -3.90
N ASN A 50 -11.34 14.07 -4.91
CA ASN A 50 -11.28 13.65 -6.30
C ASN A 50 -9.82 13.50 -6.73
N ILE A 51 -9.34 12.25 -6.77
CA ILE A 51 -7.96 11.94 -7.17
C ILE A 51 -7.92 11.83 -8.70
N PRO A 52 -6.99 12.51 -9.39
CA PRO A 52 -6.81 12.34 -10.83
C PRO A 52 -6.38 10.92 -11.20
N VAL A 53 -6.89 10.41 -12.32
CA VAL A 53 -6.53 9.06 -12.82
C VAL A 53 -5.27 9.10 -13.69
N GLU A 54 -5.00 10.24 -14.32
CA GLU A 54 -3.83 10.41 -15.19
C GLU A 54 -2.56 10.48 -14.31
N PRO A 55 -1.50 9.68 -14.60
CA PRO A 55 -0.33 9.53 -13.73
C PRO A 55 0.39 10.82 -13.35
N ASN A 56 0.59 11.75 -14.29
CA ASN A 56 1.28 13.01 -13.99
C ASN A 56 0.41 13.93 -13.12
N ALA A 57 -0.88 14.05 -13.45
CA ALA A 57 -1.83 14.83 -12.64
C ALA A 57 -2.00 14.22 -11.24
N GLN A 58 -1.99 12.88 -11.13
CA GLN A 58 -2.03 12.18 -9.87
C GLN A 58 -0.77 12.44 -9.02
N ARG A 59 0.41 12.44 -9.63
CA ARG A 59 1.66 12.80 -8.95
C ARG A 59 1.62 14.21 -8.37
N GLU A 60 1.20 15.20 -9.16
CA GLU A 60 1.10 16.60 -8.72
C GLU A 60 0.06 16.74 -7.60
N PHE A 61 -1.08 16.05 -7.72
CA PHE A 61 -2.10 15.99 -6.68
C PHE A 61 -1.51 15.50 -5.34
N TRP A 62 -0.80 14.37 -5.33
CA TRP A 62 -0.21 13.82 -4.11
C TRP A 62 0.90 14.71 -3.56
N ARG A 63 1.75 15.27 -4.41
CA ARG A 63 2.78 16.23 -4.00
C ARG A 63 2.19 17.43 -3.27
N SER A 64 1.17 18.04 -3.84
CA SER A 64 0.46 19.17 -3.25
C SER A 64 -0.23 18.80 -1.95
N ARG A 65 -0.98 17.69 -1.95
CA ARG A 65 -1.76 17.24 -0.81
C ARG A 65 -0.91 16.90 0.41
N LEU A 66 0.21 16.21 0.19
CA LEU A 66 1.12 15.79 1.25
C LEU A 66 2.16 16.86 1.62
N ASN A 67 2.20 17.96 0.87
CA ASN A 67 3.17 19.05 1.02
C ASN A 67 4.63 18.57 1.05
N VAL A 68 4.99 17.59 0.19
CA VAL A 68 6.32 16.99 0.14
C VAL A 68 6.99 17.26 -1.20
N LYS A 69 8.22 17.81 -1.14
CA LYS A 69 9.05 18.10 -2.31
C LYS A 69 10.17 17.08 -2.53
N SER A 70 10.60 16.38 -1.48
CA SER A 70 11.67 15.37 -1.49
C SER A 70 11.24 14.03 -2.08
N GLY A 71 12.18 13.11 -2.24
CA GLY A 71 11.96 11.78 -2.76
C GLY A 71 11.51 11.75 -4.23
N LYS A 72 11.32 10.58 -4.79
CA LYS A 72 10.77 10.39 -6.14
C LYS A 72 9.40 9.73 -6.07
N LEU A 73 8.39 10.31 -6.71
CA LEU A 73 7.05 9.73 -6.82
C LEU A 73 6.73 9.45 -8.28
N THR A 74 6.43 8.20 -8.59
CA THR A 74 5.93 7.76 -9.89
C THR A 74 4.55 7.14 -9.68
N CYS A 75 3.54 7.59 -10.43
CA CYS A 75 2.19 7.05 -10.37
C CYS A 75 1.91 6.21 -11.60
N TYR A 76 1.11 5.15 -11.43
CA TYR A 76 0.71 4.25 -12.50
C TYR A 76 -0.80 4.07 -12.52
N ARG A 77 -1.36 3.88 -13.71
CA ARG A 77 -2.76 3.48 -13.83
C ARG A 77 -2.93 2.02 -13.41
N TRP A 78 -4.01 1.72 -12.73
CA TRP A 78 -4.33 0.36 -12.27
C TRP A 78 -4.43 -0.68 -13.39
N ASN A 79 -4.76 -0.26 -14.61
CA ASN A 79 -4.91 -1.12 -15.80
C ASN A 79 -3.71 -1.07 -16.76
N ASP A 80 -2.58 -0.50 -16.35
CA ASP A 80 -1.36 -0.45 -17.16
C ASP A 80 -0.49 -1.70 -16.93
N HIS A 81 -0.80 -2.78 -17.63
CA HIS A 81 -0.01 -4.01 -17.57
C HIS A 81 1.35 -3.90 -18.27
N SER A 82 1.62 -2.81 -19.01
CA SER A 82 2.91 -2.53 -19.64
C SER A 82 3.90 -1.82 -18.71
N ALA A 83 3.43 -1.35 -17.56
CA ALA A 83 4.25 -0.66 -16.56
C ALA A 83 5.48 -1.49 -16.15
N SER A 84 6.62 -0.83 -15.98
CA SER A 84 7.88 -1.50 -15.61
C SER A 84 7.75 -2.36 -14.34
N ILE A 85 6.97 -1.91 -13.36
CA ILE A 85 6.72 -2.62 -12.11
C ILE A 85 5.92 -3.92 -12.26
N ALA A 86 5.30 -4.17 -13.42
CA ALA A 86 4.64 -5.44 -13.76
C ALA A 86 5.65 -6.55 -14.12
N SER A 87 6.93 -6.21 -14.22
CA SER A 87 7.99 -7.14 -14.62
C SER A 87 8.91 -7.49 -13.46
N GLY A 88 9.33 -8.77 -13.36
CA GLY A 88 10.34 -9.23 -12.40
C GLY A 88 11.72 -8.61 -12.60
N SER A 89 12.02 -8.08 -13.81
CA SER A 89 13.28 -7.38 -14.09
C SER A 89 13.37 -6.00 -13.40
N HIS A 90 12.22 -5.37 -13.10
CA HIS A 90 12.18 -4.11 -12.35
C HIS A 90 12.39 -4.40 -10.86
N LYS A 91 13.56 -4.03 -10.34
CA LYS A 91 13.91 -4.29 -8.94
C LYS A 91 13.31 -3.25 -8.01
N THR A 92 12.58 -3.72 -7.01
CA THR A 92 12.01 -2.93 -5.92
C THR A 92 12.59 -3.36 -4.57
N LYS A 93 12.46 -2.53 -3.54
CA LYS A 93 12.78 -2.90 -2.15
C LYS A 93 11.67 -3.79 -1.55
N GLY A 94 10.46 -3.72 -2.09
CA GLY A 94 9.29 -4.45 -1.67
C GLY A 94 8.01 -3.70 -2.04
N MET A 95 6.87 -4.29 -1.68
CA MET A 95 5.54 -3.74 -1.94
C MET A 95 4.72 -3.71 -0.65
N VAL A 96 3.97 -2.63 -0.45
CA VAL A 96 2.99 -2.47 0.62
C VAL A 96 1.63 -2.19 0.01
N ILE A 97 0.64 -3.01 0.34
CA ILE A 97 -0.77 -2.80 -0.04
C ILE A 97 -1.51 -2.26 1.18
N VAL A 98 -1.82 -0.98 1.19
CA VAL A 98 -2.42 -0.28 2.34
C VAL A 98 -3.41 0.82 1.92
N PRO A 99 -4.66 0.77 2.37
CA PRO A 99 -5.32 -0.41 2.91
C PRO A 99 -5.54 -1.47 1.83
N CYS A 100 -5.65 -2.74 2.23
CA CYS A 100 -5.97 -3.84 1.33
C CYS A 100 -7.41 -4.31 1.53
N SER A 101 -8.25 -4.20 0.50
CA SER A 101 -9.60 -4.75 0.52
C SER A 101 -9.57 -6.28 0.45
N MET A 102 -10.55 -6.94 1.07
CA MET A 102 -10.63 -8.39 1.07
C MET A 102 -10.83 -8.97 -0.34
N GLY A 103 -11.45 -8.20 -1.24
CA GLY A 103 -11.56 -8.57 -2.66
C GLY A 103 -10.20 -8.64 -3.35
N THR A 104 -9.35 -7.63 -3.18
CA THR A 104 -7.97 -7.64 -3.72
C THR A 104 -7.14 -8.75 -3.07
N LEU A 105 -7.20 -8.88 -1.73
CA LEU A 105 -6.51 -9.93 -1.00
C LEU A 105 -6.91 -11.33 -1.50
N GLY A 106 -8.19 -11.57 -1.70
CA GLY A 106 -8.71 -12.85 -2.20
C GLY A 106 -8.23 -13.18 -3.61
N ARG A 107 -8.18 -12.19 -4.51
CA ARG A 107 -7.68 -12.38 -5.87
C ARG A 107 -6.17 -12.71 -5.87
N ILE A 108 -5.37 -11.99 -5.10
CA ILE A 108 -3.93 -12.30 -4.95
C ILE A 108 -3.75 -13.71 -4.37
N ALA A 109 -4.50 -14.08 -3.32
CA ALA A 109 -4.44 -15.40 -2.71
C ALA A 109 -4.84 -16.55 -3.66
N SER A 110 -5.60 -16.23 -4.71
CA SER A 110 -6.03 -17.17 -5.75
C SER A 110 -5.15 -17.12 -7.00
N GLY A 111 -4.09 -16.31 -7.03
CA GLY A 111 -3.18 -16.18 -8.15
C GLY A 111 -3.72 -15.37 -9.33
N PHE A 112 -4.76 -14.57 -9.13
CA PHE A 112 -5.25 -13.67 -10.17
C PHE A 112 -4.34 -12.44 -10.35
N SER A 113 -4.25 -11.94 -11.56
CA SER A 113 -3.49 -10.76 -11.97
C SER A 113 -4.34 -9.90 -12.92
N LEU A 114 -5.53 -9.49 -12.45
CA LEU A 114 -6.51 -8.76 -13.26
C LEU A 114 -6.17 -7.28 -13.40
N ASP A 115 -5.42 -6.73 -12.46
CA ASP A 115 -4.93 -5.37 -12.51
C ASP A 115 -3.44 -5.28 -12.16
N LEU A 116 -2.87 -4.08 -12.26
CA LEU A 116 -1.45 -3.86 -11.99
C LEU A 116 -1.07 -4.14 -10.53
N ILE A 117 -1.97 -3.93 -9.57
CA ILE A 117 -1.71 -4.21 -8.14
C ILE A 117 -1.50 -5.70 -7.93
N GLU A 118 -2.42 -6.51 -8.44
CA GLU A 118 -2.37 -7.96 -8.34
C GLU A 118 -1.16 -8.52 -9.08
N ARG A 119 -0.87 -7.98 -10.28
CA ARG A 119 0.32 -8.34 -11.04
C ARG A 119 1.61 -8.01 -10.30
N CYS A 120 1.72 -6.83 -9.69
CA CYS A 120 2.88 -6.47 -8.87
C CYS A 120 3.03 -7.38 -7.65
N ALA A 121 1.92 -7.73 -6.98
CA ALA A 121 1.95 -8.65 -5.85
C ALA A 121 2.46 -10.04 -6.26
N ASP A 122 1.95 -10.58 -7.38
CA ASP A 122 2.42 -11.84 -7.97
C ASP A 122 3.94 -11.79 -8.28
N VAL A 123 4.40 -10.69 -8.88
CA VAL A 123 5.83 -10.48 -9.13
C VAL A 123 6.65 -10.49 -7.85
N HIS A 124 6.18 -9.85 -6.77
CA HIS A 124 6.89 -9.83 -5.49
C HIS A 124 6.97 -11.24 -4.88
N LEU A 125 5.88 -12.01 -4.92
CA LEU A 125 5.86 -13.37 -4.43
C LEU A 125 6.80 -14.28 -5.22
N LYS A 126 6.73 -14.29 -6.55
CA LYS A 126 7.56 -15.19 -7.40
C LYS A 126 9.04 -14.83 -7.40
N GLU A 127 9.39 -13.57 -7.16
CA GLU A 127 10.78 -13.09 -7.06
C GLU A 127 11.32 -13.11 -5.63
N ASN A 128 10.56 -13.67 -4.67
CA ASN A 128 10.89 -13.68 -3.24
C ASN A 128 11.21 -12.29 -2.67
N ARG A 129 10.47 -11.28 -3.13
CA ARG A 129 10.55 -9.91 -2.61
C ARG A 129 9.51 -9.70 -1.53
N ARG A 130 9.79 -8.80 -0.60
CA ARG A 130 8.88 -8.49 0.50
C ARG A 130 7.56 -7.96 -0.02
N LEU A 131 6.47 -8.61 0.39
CA LEU A 131 5.10 -8.19 0.16
C LEU A 131 4.41 -8.01 1.51
N ILE A 132 4.03 -6.79 1.83
CA ILE A 132 3.31 -6.43 3.05
C ILE A 132 1.87 -6.12 2.67
N ILE A 133 0.94 -6.77 3.33
CA ILE A 133 -0.50 -6.60 3.09
C ILE A 133 -1.14 -6.11 4.38
N SER A 134 -1.83 -4.97 4.31
CA SER A 134 -2.60 -4.37 5.41
C SER A 134 -4.10 -4.57 5.17
N PRO A 135 -4.67 -5.76 5.49
CA PRO A 135 -6.07 -6.04 5.25
C PRO A 135 -6.95 -5.22 6.18
N ARG A 136 -7.99 -4.59 5.62
CA ARG A 136 -8.95 -3.80 6.40
C ARG A 136 -10.36 -4.30 6.15
N GLU A 137 -10.90 -5.00 7.14
CA GLU A 137 -12.28 -5.50 7.16
C GLU A 137 -12.69 -5.82 8.60
N SER A 138 -13.99 -5.67 8.91
CA SER A 138 -14.58 -6.10 10.17
C SER A 138 -16.10 -6.29 10.00
N PRO A 139 -16.68 -7.44 10.41
CA PRO A 139 -16.01 -8.66 10.86
C PRO A 139 -15.35 -9.45 9.72
N LEU A 140 -14.44 -10.36 10.05
CA LEU A 140 -13.87 -11.30 9.09
C LEU A 140 -14.73 -12.56 9.00
N ASN A 141 -14.99 -13.05 7.79
CA ASN A 141 -15.58 -14.38 7.56
C ASN A 141 -14.48 -15.43 7.33
N LEU A 142 -14.88 -16.72 7.28
CA LEU A 142 -13.95 -17.82 7.12
C LEU A 142 -13.15 -17.74 5.81
N ILE A 143 -13.77 -17.30 4.71
CA ILE A 143 -13.09 -17.13 3.42
C ILE A 143 -11.98 -16.08 3.52
N HIS A 144 -12.22 -14.98 4.23
CA HIS A 144 -11.20 -13.97 4.48
C HIS A 144 -10.00 -14.55 5.25
N ILE A 145 -10.28 -15.31 6.30
CA ILE A 145 -9.25 -15.93 7.15
C ILE A 145 -8.41 -16.93 6.35
N GLU A 146 -9.04 -17.79 5.54
CA GLU A 146 -8.33 -18.75 4.70
C GLU A 146 -7.46 -18.07 3.62
N ASN A 147 -7.92 -16.97 3.02
CA ASN A 147 -7.13 -16.21 2.06
C ASN A 147 -5.94 -15.49 2.73
N ILE A 148 -6.13 -14.93 3.93
CA ILE A 148 -5.03 -14.39 4.75
C ILE A 148 -3.98 -15.46 5.03
N LYS A 149 -4.42 -16.65 5.48
CA LYS A 149 -3.55 -17.80 5.76
C LYS A 149 -2.75 -18.20 4.51
N ARG A 150 -3.40 -18.32 3.35
CA ARG A 150 -2.71 -18.65 2.08
C ARG A 150 -1.58 -17.68 1.77
N LEU A 151 -1.82 -16.38 1.92
CA LEU A 151 -0.80 -15.36 1.66
C LEU A 151 0.31 -15.38 2.71
N ALA A 152 -0.01 -15.63 3.98
CA ALA A 152 1.00 -15.79 5.02
C ALA A 152 1.90 -17.01 4.78
N VAL A 153 1.34 -18.11 4.30
CA VAL A 153 2.12 -19.32 3.89
C VAL A 153 2.97 -19.03 2.66
N ALA A 154 2.49 -18.18 1.74
CA ALA A 154 3.26 -17.68 0.59
C ALA A 154 4.26 -16.56 0.95
N VAL A 155 4.62 -16.44 2.23
CA VAL A 155 5.58 -15.49 2.82
C VAL A 155 5.24 -14.01 2.71
N ALA A 156 3.98 -13.66 2.44
CA ALA A 156 3.52 -12.29 2.60
C ALA A 156 3.41 -11.92 4.08
N SER A 157 3.85 -10.73 4.47
CA SER A 157 3.65 -10.20 5.81
C SER A 157 2.25 -9.60 5.92
N ILE A 158 1.44 -10.13 6.83
CA ILE A 158 0.08 -9.62 7.08
C ILE A 158 0.12 -8.65 8.26
N VAL A 159 -0.15 -7.38 8.00
CA VAL A 159 -0.08 -6.29 9.00
C VAL A 159 -1.41 -5.53 9.00
N PRO A 160 -2.44 -6.04 9.69
CA PRO A 160 -3.70 -5.34 9.81
C PRO A 160 -3.53 -3.98 10.50
N PRO A 161 -4.32 -2.96 10.18
CA PRO A 161 -4.20 -1.63 10.78
C PRO A 161 -4.89 -1.62 12.17
N ILE A 162 -4.30 -2.34 13.12
CA ILE A 162 -4.81 -2.50 14.48
C ILE A 162 -4.09 -1.54 15.41
N PRO A 163 -4.82 -0.67 16.16
CA PRO A 163 -4.23 0.23 17.14
C PRO A 163 -3.49 -0.49 18.27
N ALA A 164 -2.39 0.09 18.75
CA ALA A 164 -1.64 -0.41 19.89
C ALA A 164 -1.86 0.52 21.09
N TRP A 165 -2.81 0.20 21.93
CA TRP A 165 -3.18 1.02 23.09
C TRP A 165 -2.09 1.12 24.15
N TYR A 166 -1.16 0.16 24.21
CA TYR A 166 -0.01 0.19 25.13
C TYR A 166 0.97 1.34 24.84
N THR A 167 0.94 1.94 23.65
CA THR A 167 1.74 3.13 23.30
C THR A 167 1.15 4.42 23.88
N ASN A 168 -0.04 4.36 24.50
CA ASN A 168 -0.76 5.48 25.09
C ASN A 168 -1.01 6.63 24.08
N PRO A 169 -1.58 6.35 22.87
CA PRO A 169 -1.79 7.36 21.85
C PRO A 169 -2.71 8.46 22.37
N LYS A 170 -2.43 9.70 22.00
CA LYS A 170 -3.22 10.89 22.38
C LYS A 170 -4.08 11.40 21.22
N THR A 171 -3.67 11.12 20.00
CA THR A 171 -4.32 11.57 18.78
C THR A 171 -4.56 10.40 17.84
N ILE A 172 -5.37 10.61 16.80
CA ILE A 172 -5.55 9.64 15.70
C ILE A 172 -4.25 9.53 14.91
N GLU A 173 -3.52 10.62 14.78
CA GLU A 173 -2.23 10.69 14.10
C GLU A 173 -1.20 9.75 14.77
N ASP A 174 -1.16 9.67 16.10
CA ASP A 174 -0.28 8.74 16.83
C ASP A 174 -0.59 7.28 16.45
N ILE A 175 -1.88 6.95 16.29
CA ILE A 175 -2.32 5.62 15.87
C ILE A 175 -1.88 5.34 14.43
N ILE A 176 -2.06 6.31 13.52
CA ILE A 176 -1.65 6.20 12.13
C ILE A 176 -0.15 6.01 12.04
N ASP A 177 0.63 6.81 12.75
CA ASP A 177 2.10 6.74 12.75
C ASP A 177 2.58 5.39 13.27
N PHE A 178 1.99 4.87 14.35
CA PHE A 178 2.30 3.52 14.85
C PHE A 178 2.08 2.45 13.75
N ILE A 179 0.95 2.50 13.06
CA ILE A 179 0.64 1.52 12.00
C ILE A 179 1.64 1.64 10.85
N VAL A 180 1.99 2.86 10.44
CA VAL A 180 2.97 3.13 9.37
C VAL A 180 4.35 2.58 9.75
N VAL A 181 4.79 2.79 10.99
CA VAL A 181 6.04 2.20 11.51
C VAL A 181 6.01 0.68 11.38
N ARG A 182 4.93 0.02 11.81
CA ARG A 182 4.81 -1.45 11.72
C ARG A 182 4.85 -1.98 10.29
N LEU A 183 4.25 -1.25 9.34
CA LEU A 183 4.33 -1.59 7.92
C LEU A 183 5.79 -1.55 7.41
N PHE A 184 6.52 -0.50 7.77
CA PHE A 184 7.90 -0.31 7.30
C PHE A 184 8.93 -1.16 8.03
N ASP A 185 8.73 -1.47 9.30
CA ASP A 185 9.52 -2.48 10.02
C ASP A 185 9.43 -3.83 9.30
N SER A 186 8.20 -4.23 8.93
CA SER A 186 7.96 -5.47 8.18
C SER A 186 8.61 -5.45 6.79
N LEU A 187 8.68 -4.26 6.17
CA LEU A 187 9.37 -4.07 4.90
C LEU A 187 10.91 -4.13 5.05
N GLY A 188 11.43 -3.86 6.26
CA GLY A 188 12.87 -3.75 6.52
C GLY A 188 13.56 -2.65 5.72
N ALA A 189 12.81 -1.63 5.35
CA ALA A 189 13.28 -0.62 4.42
C ALA A 189 14.05 0.51 5.10
N VAL A 190 13.68 0.88 6.33
CA VAL A 190 14.35 1.90 7.18
C VAL A 190 13.90 1.70 8.63
N SER A 191 14.79 1.94 9.59
CA SER A 191 14.39 2.05 11.01
C SER A 191 13.76 3.43 11.21
N TYR A 192 12.43 3.48 11.30
CA TYR A 192 11.66 4.71 11.58
C TYR A 192 11.44 4.89 13.09
N THR A 193 12.50 4.79 13.87
CA THR A 193 12.44 4.89 15.35
C THR A 193 12.08 6.28 15.88
N HIS A 194 11.75 7.24 15.01
CA HIS A 194 11.50 8.65 15.37
C HIS A 194 10.22 9.25 14.71
N LEU A 195 9.18 8.44 14.45
CA LEU A 195 7.84 8.97 14.19
C LEU A 195 7.06 9.12 15.49
#